data_1c11889ef8494f7fea940ce357fb2f49
#
_entry.id   1c11889ef8494f7fea940ce357fb2f49
#
_cell.length_a   1.000
_cell.length_b   1.000
_cell.length_c   1.000
_cell.angle_alpha   90.00
_cell.angle_beta   90.00
_cell.angle_gamma   90.00
#
_symmetry.space_group_name_H-M   'P 1'
#
loop_
_entity.id
_entity.type
_entity.pdbx_description
1 polymer ?
#
loop_
_entity_poly.entity_id
_entity_poly.type
_entity_poly.pdbx_seq_one_letter_code
_entity_poly.pdbx_strand_id
1 'polypeptide(L)'
;CIRDSPLLVLDEIDKLSGDYRGDPASALLEALDSEQNHAFRDHFLGVPVDLSRVMFITTANTTDTIPRPLLDRMEVIELPSYTRTEKFNIAKRHLLPKQLKNNGLEGRVTLTNSALYAIIDGYTREAGVRNLERTVTSVLRKCAQKIAAGEAEKISVSAATVRELLGPEKVKPTFISRKDAVGIANGLAWTCLLYTSP
;
A
#
# COMPACT_ATOMS: atom_id res chain seq x y z
N CYS A 1 5.42 -10.78 -30.72
CA CYS A 1 5.04 -12.18 -30.49
C CYS A 1 4.61 -12.36 -29.05
N ILE A 2 3.33 -12.52 -28.82
CA ILE A 2 2.80 -13.03 -27.55
C ILE A 2 3.15 -14.52 -27.58
N ARG A 3 4.15 -14.90 -26.78
CA ARG A 3 4.57 -16.30 -26.69
C ARG A 3 3.64 -17.07 -25.76
N ASP A 4 3.61 -18.37 -25.94
CA ASP A 4 2.74 -19.44 -25.53
C ASP A 4 2.25 -19.53 -24.07
N SER A 5 2.29 -18.50 -23.23
CA SER A 5 1.65 -18.42 -21.90
C SER A 5 1.81 -17.00 -21.36
N PRO A 6 1.04 -16.03 -21.82
CA PRO A 6 1.12 -14.67 -21.31
C PRO A 6 0.55 -14.60 -19.88
N LEU A 7 1.16 -13.74 -19.04
CA LEU A 7 0.65 -13.35 -17.76
C LEU A 7 -0.11 -12.02 -17.92
N LEU A 8 -1.38 -11.99 -17.58
CA LEU A 8 -2.20 -10.79 -17.54
C LEU A 8 -2.47 -10.35 -16.11
N VAL A 9 -2.07 -9.13 -15.78
CA VAL A 9 -2.32 -8.55 -14.46
C VAL A 9 -3.43 -7.51 -14.56
N LEU A 10 -4.51 -7.71 -13.81
CA LEU A 10 -5.64 -6.78 -13.70
C LEU A 10 -5.62 -6.14 -12.30
N ASP A 11 -5.29 -4.86 -12.26
CA ASP A 11 -5.14 -4.14 -11.01
C ASP A 11 -6.46 -3.49 -10.57
N GLU A 12 -6.75 -3.53 -9.27
CA GLU A 12 -7.91 -2.88 -8.64
C GLU A 12 -9.27 -3.32 -9.21
N ILE A 13 -9.49 -4.63 -9.35
CA ILE A 13 -10.77 -5.16 -9.87
C ILE A 13 -11.98 -4.87 -8.96
N ASP A 14 -11.74 -4.51 -7.70
CA ASP A 14 -12.78 -4.03 -6.77
C ASP A 14 -13.42 -2.70 -7.17
N LYS A 15 -12.79 -1.99 -8.12
CA LYS A 15 -13.30 -0.72 -8.68
C LYS A 15 -14.07 -0.88 -9.99
N LEU A 16 -14.27 -2.10 -10.44
CA LEU A 16 -15.11 -2.37 -11.60
C LEU A 16 -16.56 -1.98 -11.27
N SER A 17 -16.99 -0.84 -11.78
CA SER A 17 -18.39 -0.41 -11.71
C SER A 17 -19.06 -0.66 -13.06
N GLY A 18 -20.28 -1.21 -13.01
CA GLY A 18 -21.13 -1.29 -14.19
C GLY A 18 -21.61 0.12 -14.55
N ASP A 19 -20.95 0.74 -15.52
CA ASP A 19 -21.40 2.00 -16.10
C ASP A 19 -22.27 1.75 -17.35
N TYR A 20 -22.97 2.78 -17.82
CA TYR A 20 -23.81 2.78 -19.04
C TYR A 20 -23.11 2.28 -20.32
N ARG A 21 -21.82 1.99 -20.28
CA ARG A 21 -20.99 1.56 -21.42
C ARG A 21 -20.68 0.07 -21.47
N GLY A 22 -21.19 -0.71 -20.55
CA GLY A 22 -20.98 -2.16 -20.50
C GLY A 22 -20.78 -2.71 -19.09
N ASP A 23 -20.81 -4.03 -18.98
CA ASP A 23 -20.55 -4.75 -17.73
C ASP A 23 -19.19 -5.45 -17.81
N PRO A 24 -18.13 -4.82 -17.29
CA PRO A 24 -16.79 -5.41 -17.31
C PRO A 24 -16.70 -6.68 -16.45
N ALA A 25 -17.59 -6.85 -15.46
CA ALA A 25 -17.62 -8.06 -14.65
C ALA A 25 -18.08 -9.27 -15.47
N SER A 26 -19.06 -9.10 -16.34
CA SER A 26 -19.50 -10.15 -17.28
C SER A 26 -18.40 -10.55 -18.29
N ALA A 27 -17.64 -9.58 -18.80
CA ALA A 27 -16.51 -9.89 -19.68
C ALA A 27 -15.40 -10.67 -18.95
N LEU A 28 -15.14 -10.34 -17.69
CA LEU A 28 -14.19 -11.09 -16.87
C LEU A 28 -14.70 -12.50 -16.54
N LEU A 29 -15.99 -12.68 -16.34
CA LEU A 29 -16.57 -14.01 -16.13
C LEU A 29 -16.31 -14.92 -17.33
N GLU A 30 -16.46 -14.42 -18.55
CA GLU A 30 -16.17 -15.16 -19.77
C GLU A 30 -14.66 -15.42 -19.92
N ALA A 31 -13.81 -14.42 -19.66
CA ALA A 31 -12.36 -14.54 -19.78
C ALA A 31 -11.74 -15.50 -18.76
N LEU A 32 -12.29 -15.58 -17.55
CA LEU A 32 -11.80 -16.44 -16.46
C LEU A 32 -12.44 -17.84 -16.47
N ASP A 33 -13.44 -18.08 -17.29
CA ASP A 33 -14.07 -19.38 -17.41
C ASP A 33 -13.24 -20.30 -18.33
N SER A 34 -12.66 -21.35 -17.76
CA SER A 34 -11.83 -22.31 -18.48
C SER A 34 -12.57 -23.05 -19.60
N GLU A 35 -13.90 -23.13 -19.56
CA GLU A 35 -14.71 -23.78 -20.58
C GLU A 35 -15.01 -22.85 -21.77
N GLN A 36 -14.99 -21.53 -21.55
CA GLN A 36 -15.39 -20.52 -22.56
C GLN A 36 -14.23 -19.67 -23.07
N ASN A 37 -13.16 -19.50 -22.29
CA ASN A 37 -12.06 -18.59 -22.59
C ASN A 37 -11.24 -18.93 -23.83
N HIS A 38 -11.35 -20.15 -24.37
CA HIS A 38 -10.70 -20.55 -25.63
C HIS A 38 -11.31 -19.84 -26.85
N ALA A 39 -12.52 -19.32 -26.75
CA ALA A 39 -13.25 -18.65 -27.81
C ALA A 39 -13.74 -17.25 -27.40
N PHE A 40 -13.04 -16.61 -26.47
CA PHE A 40 -13.37 -15.27 -26.00
C PHE A 40 -13.51 -14.28 -27.16
N ARG A 41 -14.63 -13.55 -27.21
CA ARG A 41 -14.88 -12.54 -28.24
C ARG A 41 -14.81 -11.14 -27.68
N ASP A 42 -13.86 -10.37 -28.19
CA ASP A 42 -13.89 -8.93 -28.03
C ASP A 42 -15.03 -8.34 -28.90
N HIS A 43 -15.97 -7.66 -28.28
CA HIS A 43 -17.10 -7.02 -28.95
C HIS A 43 -16.70 -5.92 -29.93
N PHE A 44 -15.51 -5.32 -29.76
CA PHE A 44 -15.02 -4.27 -30.64
C PHE A 44 -14.35 -4.86 -31.90
N LEU A 45 -13.50 -5.86 -31.74
CA LEU A 45 -12.77 -6.47 -32.83
C LEU A 45 -13.59 -7.55 -33.56
N GLY A 46 -14.54 -8.15 -32.86
CA GLY A 46 -15.39 -9.23 -33.42
C GLY A 46 -14.64 -10.55 -33.75
N VAL A 47 -13.36 -10.64 -33.37
CA VAL A 47 -12.49 -11.79 -33.62
C VAL A 47 -12.37 -12.62 -32.36
N PRO A 48 -12.51 -13.96 -32.42
CA PRO A 48 -12.29 -14.81 -31.27
C PRO A 48 -10.79 -14.86 -30.93
N VAL A 49 -10.51 -14.79 -29.62
CA VAL A 49 -9.15 -14.86 -29.06
C VAL A 49 -9.11 -16.02 -28.07
N ASP A 50 -8.10 -16.88 -28.20
CA ASP A 50 -7.88 -17.98 -27.27
C ASP A 50 -7.11 -17.50 -26.04
N LEU A 51 -7.79 -17.47 -24.88
CA LEU A 51 -7.25 -17.09 -23.57
C LEU A 51 -6.94 -18.31 -22.69
N SER A 52 -7.10 -19.53 -23.17
CA SER A 52 -6.96 -20.76 -22.37
C SER A 52 -5.55 -20.96 -21.78
N ARG A 53 -4.53 -20.32 -22.37
CA ARG A 53 -3.13 -20.37 -21.90
C ARG A 53 -2.69 -19.11 -21.14
N VAL A 54 -3.62 -18.20 -20.87
CA VAL A 54 -3.34 -16.96 -20.16
C VAL A 54 -3.44 -17.22 -18.67
N MET A 55 -2.40 -16.88 -17.91
CA MET A 55 -2.48 -16.80 -16.46
C MET A 55 -2.97 -15.41 -16.05
N PHE A 56 -4.04 -15.35 -15.28
CA PHE A 56 -4.59 -14.10 -14.76
C PHE A 56 -4.16 -13.90 -13.31
N ILE A 57 -3.65 -12.71 -12.99
CA ILE A 57 -3.45 -12.24 -11.63
C ILE A 57 -4.29 -10.99 -11.45
N THR A 58 -5.14 -10.98 -10.43
CA THR A 58 -5.98 -9.83 -10.13
C THR A 58 -5.60 -9.27 -8.76
N THR A 59 -5.67 -7.95 -8.59
CA THR A 59 -5.50 -7.31 -7.30
C THR A 59 -6.78 -6.59 -6.88
N ALA A 60 -7.02 -6.55 -5.59
CA ALA A 60 -8.16 -5.84 -4.99
C ALA A 60 -7.80 -5.34 -3.60
N ASN A 61 -8.45 -4.28 -3.14
CA ASN A 61 -8.33 -3.81 -1.75
C ASN A 61 -9.36 -4.47 -0.83
N THR A 62 -10.52 -4.88 -1.39
CA THR A 62 -11.59 -5.59 -0.70
C THR A 62 -12.25 -6.59 -1.65
N THR A 63 -12.79 -7.65 -1.11
CA THR A 63 -13.59 -8.63 -1.85
C THR A 63 -15.08 -8.29 -1.85
N ASP A 64 -15.51 -7.35 -1.01
CA ASP A 64 -16.95 -7.07 -0.77
C ASP A 64 -17.67 -6.53 -2.00
N THR A 65 -16.94 -5.81 -2.88
CA THR A 65 -17.51 -5.20 -4.09
C THR A 65 -17.39 -6.10 -5.33
N ILE A 66 -16.64 -7.20 -5.22
CA ILE A 66 -16.45 -8.14 -6.32
C ILE A 66 -17.63 -9.11 -6.36
N PRO A 67 -18.26 -9.30 -7.53
CA PRO A 67 -19.35 -10.26 -7.67
C PRO A 67 -18.94 -11.68 -7.26
N ARG A 68 -19.76 -12.36 -6.49
CA ARG A 68 -19.50 -13.74 -6.02
C ARG A 68 -19.14 -14.72 -7.15
N PRO A 69 -19.82 -14.71 -8.31
CA PRO A 69 -19.45 -15.59 -9.41
C PRO A 69 -18.02 -15.39 -9.94
N LEU A 70 -17.45 -14.18 -9.79
CA LEU A 70 -16.03 -13.93 -10.11
C LEU A 70 -15.13 -14.52 -9.05
N LEU A 71 -15.45 -14.31 -7.77
CA LEU A 71 -14.67 -14.86 -6.65
C LEU A 71 -14.62 -16.39 -6.70
N ASP A 72 -15.70 -17.05 -7.09
CA ASP A 72 -15.78 -18.50 -7.21
C ASP A 72 -14.84 -19.09 -8.30
N ARG A 73 -14.40 -18.24 -9.23
CA ARG A 73 -13.42 -18.61 -10.27
C ARG A 73 -11.99 -18.21 -9.97
N MET A 74 -11.75 -17.61 -8.81
CA MET A 74 -10.45 -17.09 -8.39
C MET A 74 -9.97 -17.79 -7.13
N GLU A 75 -8.67 -17.98 -7.03
CA GLU A 75 -8.03 -18.29 -5.75
C GLU A 75 -7.73 -16.99 -5.02
N VAL A 76 -8.37 -16.78 -3.87
CA VAL A 76 -8.20 -15.57 -3.07
C VAL A 76 -7.03 -15.75 -2.10
N ILE A 77 -5.99 -14.93 -2.27
CA ILE A 77 -4.82 -14.87 -1.40
C ILE A 77 -4.85 -13.57 -0.62
N GLU A 78 -5.17 -13.64 0.65
CA GLU A 78 -5.19 -12.47 1.53
C GLU A 78 -3.78 -12.08 1.98
N LEU A 79 -3.41 -10.82 1.76
CA LEU A 79 -2.17 -10.24 2.23
C LEU A 79 -2.46 -9.40 3.49
N PRO A 80 -1.99 -9.84 4.67
CA PRO A 80 -2.24 -9.11 5.90
C PRO A 80 -1.48 -7.77 5.92
N SER A 81 -1.95 -6.85 6.76
CA SER A 81 -1.25 -5.59 7.03
C SER A 81 0.10 -5.84 7.69
N TYR A 82 1.09 -4.99 7.38
CA TYR A 82 2.37 -5.05 8.04
C TYR A 82 2.30 -4.59 9.49
N THR A 83 2.92 -5.37 10.37
CA THR A 83 3.13 -5.00 11.76
C THR A 83 4.09 -3.80 11.89
N ARG A 84 4.10 -3.14 13.04
CA ARG A 84 5.03 -2.03 13.33
C ARG A 84 6.50 -2.43 13.14
N THR A 85 6.87 -3.64 13.56
CA THR A 85 8.24 -4.17 13.41
C THR A 85 8.59 -4.46 11.96
N GLU A 86 7.65 -5.02 11.19
CA GLU A 86 7.86 -5.25 9.76
C GLU A 86 8.01 -3.95 9.00
N LYS A 87 7.15 -2.95 9.25
CA LYS A 87 7.29 -1.60 8.67
C LYS A 87 8.64 -0.98 8.97
N PHE A 88 9.14 -1.12 10.21
CA PHE A 88 10.47 -0.64 10.57
C PHE A 88 11.57 -1.36 9.77
N ASN A 89 11.51 -2.68 9.66
CA ASN A 89 12.49 -3.45 8.89
C ASN A 89 12.46 -3.12 7.40
N ILE A 90 11.27 -2.98 6.82
CA ILE A 90 11.08 -2.56 5.42
C ILE A 90 11.65 -1.15 5.22
N ALA A 91 11.33 -0.22 6.13
CA ALA A 91 11.84 1.15 6.04
C ALA A 91 13.36 1.18 6.11
N LYS A 92 13.96 0.48 7.07
CA LYS A 92 15.41 0.49 7.31
C LYS A 92 16.20 -0.19 6.20
N ARG A 93 15.72 -1.36 5.72
CA ARG A 93 16.48 -2.20 4.78
C ARG A 93 16.25 -1.85 3.31
N HIS A 94 15.08 -1.31 2.98
CA HIS A 94 14.67 -1.10 1.59
C HIS A 94 14.34 0.35 1.28
N LEU A 95 13.42 1.00 2.03
CA LEU A 95 12.97 2.33 1.67
C LEU A 95 14.05 3.39 1.88
N LEU A 96 14.70 3.38 3.04
CA LEU A 96 15.69 4.39 3.38
C LEU A 96 16.91 4.37 2.43
N PRO A 97 17.56 3.23 2.15
CA PRO A 97 18.69 3.20 1.19
C PRO A 97 18.26 3.66 -0.21
N LYS A 98 17.11 3.18 -0.70
CA LYS A 98 16.54 3.58 -1.98
C LYS A 98 16.33 5.10 -2.06
N GLN A 99 15.72 5.69 -1.02
CA GLN A 99 15.41 7.12 -1.01
C GLN A 99 16.64 8.00 -0.78
N LEU A 100 17.63 7.56 -0.01
CA LEU A 100 18.91 8.25 0.11
C LEU A 100 19.62 8.33 -1.23
N LYS A 101 19.69 7.23 -1.97
CA LYS A 101 20.26 7.18 -3.30
C LYS A 101 19.52 8.08 -4.29
N ASN A 102 18.19 7.99 -4.32
CA ASN A 102 17.36 8.79 -5.24
C ASN A 102 17.47 10.31 -5.01
N ASN A 103 17.77 10.72 -3.77
CA ASN A 103 17.92 12.14 -3.43
C ASN A 103 19.41 12.59 -3.34
N GLY A 104 20.38 11.72 -3.67
CA GLY A 104 21.81 12.07 -3.62
C GLY A 104 22.34 12.38 -2.22
N LEU A 105 21.77 11.74 -1.18
CA LEU A 105 22.06 12.01 0.23
C LEU A 105 22.88 10.89 0.90
N GLU A 106 23.40 9.96 0.13
CA GLU A 106 24.23 8.87 0.65
C GLU A 106 25.46 9.43 1.39
N GLY A 107 25.67 8.95 2.61
CA GLY A 107 26.76 9.39 3.48
C GLY A 107 26.61 10.81 4.07
N ARG A 108 25.58 11.56 3.70
CA ARG A 108 25.28 12.89 4.23
C ARG A 108 24.13 12.91 5.24
N VAL A 109 23.14 12.02 5.08
CA VAL A 109 21.99 11.94 5.98
C VAL A 109 21.88 10.56 6.59
N THR A 110 21.67 10.50 7.89
CA THR A 110 21.42 9.27 8.64
C THR A 110 20.13 9.41 9.44
N LEU A 111 19.28 8.40 9.41
CA LEU A 111 18.09 8.32 10.26
C LEU A 111 18.33 7.32 11.40
N THR A 112 18.10 7.77 12.63
CA THR A 112 18.16 6.88 13.80
C THR A 112 16.95 5.93 13.82
N ASN A 113 17.08 4.81 14.53
CA ASN A 113 15.95 3.89 14.71
C ASN A 113 14.77 4.60 15.40
N SER A 114 15.03 5.50 16.34
CA SER A 114 13.99 6.31 17.00
C SER A 114 13.26 7.25 16.04
N ALA A 115 13.96 7.79 15.05
CA ALA A 115 13.34 8.61 13.99
C ALA A 115 12.39 7.79 13.12
N LEU A 116 12.79 6.58 12.72
CA LEU A 116 11.93 5.69 11.94
C LEU A 116 10.66 5.29 12.71
N TYR A 117 10.81 4.94 14.00
CA TYR A 117 9.64 4.65 14.85
C TYR A 117 8.75 5.88 15.04
N ALA A 118 9.32 7.07 15.23
CA ALA A 118 8.54 8.30 15.33
C ALA A 118 7.73 8.58 14.05
N ILE A 119 8.30 8.29 12.88
CA ILE A 119 7.57 8.42 11.61
C ILE A 119 6.44 7.39 11.53
N ILE A 120 6.71 6.12 11.87
CA ILE A 120 5.73 5.04 11.81
C ILE A 120 4.55 5.33 12.74
N ASP A 121 4.84 5.68 13.99
CA ASP A 121 3.82 5.82 15.03
C ASP A 121 3.06 7.15 14.95
N GLY A 122 3.76 8.25 14.62
CA GLY A 122 3.20 9.60 14.70
C GLY A 122 2.69 10.17 13.36
N TYR A 123 3.11 9.64 12.22
CA TYR A 123 2.82 10.28 10.93
C TYR A 123 2.18 9.33 9.91
N THR A 124 2.14 8.02 10.17
CA THR A 124 1.56 7.06 9.23
C THR A 124 0.51 6.17 9.90
N ARG A 125 -0.63 6.02 9.22
CA ARG A 125 -1.69 5.07 9.62
C ARG A 125 -2.20 4.39 8.36
N GLU A 126 -1.61 3.25 8.05
CA GLU A 126 -1.90 2.51 6.81
C GLU A 126 -1.61 1.01 6.99
N ALA A 127 -2.23 0.16 6.20
CA ALA A 127 -1.95 -1.27 6.17
C ALA A 127 -0.56 -1.57 5.57
N GLY A 128 -0.20 -0.89 4.49
CA GLY A 128 1.07 -1.01 3.77
C GLY A 128 2.16 -0.06 4.26
N VAL A 129 3.04 0.34 3.33
CA VAL A 129 4.20 1.21 3.57
C VAL A 129 4.29 2.40 2.60
N ARG A 130 3.25 2.66 1.80
CA ARG A 130 3.26 3.72 0.78
C ARG A 130 3.37 5.12 1.39
N ASN A 131 2.59 5.41 2.43
CA ASN A 131 2.67 6.69 3.14
C ASN A 131 3.94 6.80 3.97
N LEU A 132 4.46 5.69 4.50
CA LEU A 132 5.74 5.63 5.16
C LEU A 132 6.88 6.02 4.20
N GLU A 133 6.90 5.47 2.99
CA GLU A 133 7.87 5.86 1.95
C GLU A 133 7.75 7.35 1.61
N ARG A 134 6.54 7.86 1.41
CA ARG A 134 6.30 9.28 1.12
C ARG A 134 6.77 10.19 2.27
N THR A 135 6.52 9.79 3.50
CA THR A 135 6.90 10.57 4.68
C THR A 135 8.43 10.57 4.87
N VAL A 136 9.08 9.42 4.74
CA VAL A 136 10.55 9.32 4.73
C VAL A 136 11.15 10.20 3.63
N THR A 137 10.61 10.13 2.42
CA THR A 137 11.05 10.97 1.30
C THR A 137 10.88 12.46 1.61
N SER A 138 9.79 12.85 2.26
CA SER A 138 9.56 14.24 2.67
C SER A 138 10.61 14.72 3.68
N VAL A 139 10.97 13.90 4.67
CA VAL A 139 12.05 14.20 5.62
C VAL A 139 13.39 14.37 4.89
N LEU A 140 13.72 13.43 4.00
CA LEU A 140 14.98 13.48 3.25
C LEU A 140 15.07 14.70 2.34
N ARG A 141 13.98 15.10 1.67
CA ARG A 141 13.94 16.31 0.85
C ARG A 141 14.19 17.58 1.66
N LYS A 142 13.64 17.67 2.88
CA LYS A 142 13.91 18.79 3.79
C LYS A 142 15.36 18.81 4.28
N CYS A 143 15.95 17.63 4.51
CA CYS A 143 17.38 17.52 4.79
C CYS A 143 18.23 17.97 3.59
N ALA A 144 17.86 17.55 2.37
CA ALA A 144 18.52 17.97 1.14
C ALA A 144 18.49 19.49 0.97
N GLN A 145 17.35 20.12 1.27
CA GLN A 145 17.20 21.58 1.22
C GLN A 145 18.17 22.28 2.20
N LYS A 146 18.25 21.81 3.46
CA LYS A 146 19.18 22.36 4.47
C LYS A 146 20.66 22.21 4.03
N ILE A 147 21.00 21.05 3.46
CA ILE A 147 22.36 20.81 2.93
C ILE A 147 22.66 21.72 1.73
N ALA A 148 21.71 21.88 0.81
CA ALA A 148 21.88 22.76 -0.35
C ALA A 148 21.97 24.24 0.02
N ALA A 149 21.28 24.66 1.10
CA ALA A 149 21.40 26.00 1.66
C ALA A 149 22.72 26.26 2.40
N GLY A 150 23.57 25.23 2.55
CA GLY A 150 24.84 25.34 3.28
C GLY A 150 24.71 25.36 4.82
N GLU A 151 23.52 25.06 5.35
CA GLU A 151 23.27 25.04 6.79
C GLU A 151 23.98 23.88 7.50
N ALA A 152 24.22 22.77 6.81
CA ALA A 152 24.91 21.60 7.34
C ALA A 152 25.48 20.74 6.22
N GLU A 153 26.65 20.12 6.44
CA GLU A 153 27.22 19.13 5.51
C GLU A 153 26.63 17.72 5.72
N LYS A 154 26.37 17.38 6.97
CA LYS A 154 25.79 16.09 7.38
C LYS A 154 24.69 16.30 8.40
N ILE A 155 23.61 15.53 8.27
CA ILE A 155 22.47 15.63 9.15
C ILE A 155 22.15 14.26 9.74
N SER A 156 22.09 14.18 11.07
CA SER A 156 21.56 13.03 11.78
C SER A 156 20.13 13.31 12.24
N VAL A 157 19.18 12.57 11.70
CA VAL A 157 17.75 12.75 11.98
C VAL A 157 17.36 11.89 13.19
N SER A 158 16.98 12.54 14.29
CA SER A 158 16.41 11.96 15.49
C SER A 158 14.88 12.07 15.52
N ALA A 159 14.22 11.49 16.51
CA ALA A 159 12.78 11.66 16.70
C ALA A 159 12.38 13.14 16.92
N ALA A 160 13.22 13.92 17.59
CA ALA A 160 13.01 15.37 17.79
C ALA A 160 13.11 16.11 16.44
N THR A 161 14.14 15.80 15.64
CA THR A 161 14.32 16.37 14.32
C THR A 161 13.15 16.04 13.37
N VAL A 162 12.59 14.83 13.46
CA VAL A 162 11.37 14.46 12.69
C VAL A 162 10.22 15.41 13.02
N ARG A 163 9.98 15.70 14.31
CA ARG A 163 8.92 16.62 14.72
C ARG A 163 9.17 18.05 14.25
N GLU A 164 10.42 18.50 14.28
CA GLU A 164 10.81 19.81 13.74
C GLU A 164 10.52 19.89 12.24
N LEU A 165 10.91 18.86 11.50
CA LEU A 165 10.77 18.85 10.05
C LEU A 165 9.33 18.64 9.58
N LEU A 166 8.56 17.74 10.20
CA LEU A 166 7.22 17.38 9.77
C LEU A 166 6.09 18.13 10.48
N GLY A 167 6.41 18.81 11.58
CA GLY A 167 5.44 19.46 12.46
C GLY A 167 4.78 18.48 13.45
N PRO A 168 3.64 18.83 14.02
CA PRO A 168 2.96 18.01 15.02
C PRO A 168 2.54 16.64 14.45
N GLU A 169 2.54 15.65 15.33
CA GLU A 169 2.13 14.29 15.00
C GLU A 169 0.68 14.26 14.47
N LYS A 170 0.48 13.62 13.34
CA LYS A 170 -0.83 13.52 12.69
C LYS A 170 -1.68 12.39 13.27
N VAL A 171 -1.01 11.35 13.76
CA VAL A 171 -1.63 10.19 14.39
C VAL A 171 -1.41 10.32 15.88
N LYS A 172 -2.48 10.62 16.61
CA LYS A 172 -2.44 10.60 18.07
C LYS A 172 -2.63 9.17 18.54
N PRO A 173 -1.81 8.67 19.48
CA PRO A 173 -2.08 7.38 20.08
C PRO A 173 -3.47 7.42 20.73
N THR A 174 -4.29 6.45 20.42
CA THR A 174 -5.59 6.30 21.09
C THR A 174 -5.31 5.77 22.48
N PHE A 175 -5.46 6.62 23.50
CA PHE A 175 -5.30 6.20 24.89
C PHE A 175 -6.52 5.37 25.28
N ILE A 176 -6.32 4.09 25.53
CA ILE A 176 -7.28 3.33 26.31
C ILE A 176 -7.16 3.80 27.75
N SER A 177 -8.27 4.23 28.30
CA SER A 177 -8.32 4.44 29.77
C SER A 177 -8.14 3.09 30.44
N ARG A 178 -6.98 2.91 31.10
CA ARG A 178 -6.71 1.72 31.93
C ARG A 178 -7.26 1.86 33.35
N LYS A 179 -7.84 3.02 33.65
CA LYS A 179 -8.49 3.30 34.96
C LYS A 179 -10.00 3.35 34.71
N ASP A 180 -10.72 2.74 35.60
CA ASP A 180 -12.18 2.84 35.61
C ASP A 180 -12.59 4.29 35.81
N ALA A 181 -13.41 4.80 34.92
CA ALA A 181 -13.94 6.15 34.97
C ALA A 181 -15.41 6.13 34.55
N VAL A 182 -16.22 6.89 35.31
CA VAL A 182 -17.66 7.00 35.03
C VAL A 182 -17.85 7.72 33.69
N GLY A 183 -18.67 7.14 32.82
CA GLY A 183 -18.99 7.72 31.51
C GLY A 183 -17.98 7.40 30.39
N ILE A 184 -16.99 6.53 30.63
CA ILE A 184 -16.05 6.05 29.61
C ILE A 184 -16.25 4.55 29.38
N ALA A 185 -16.45 4.17 28.14
CA ALA A 185 -16.47 2.78 27.70
C ALA A 185 -15.46 2.58 26.55
N ASN A 186 -14.65 1.52 26.65
CA ASN A 186 -13.75 1.13 25.55
C ASN A 186 -14.56 0.33 24.52
N GLY A 187 -14.65 0.85 23.30
CA GLY A 187 -15.27 0.16 22.17
C GLY A 187 -14.26 -0.66 21.40
N LEU A 188 -14.67 -1.85 20.93
CA LEU A 188 -13.91 -2.65 19.98
C LEU A 188 -14.48 -2.42 18.58
N ALA A 189 -13.62 -2.13 17.61
CA ALA A 189 -13.98 -2.01 16.21
C ALA A 189 -13.07 -2.87 15.35
N TRP A 190 -13.64 -3.58 14.39
CA TRP A 190 -12.88 -4.26 13.37
C TRP A 190 -12.31 -3.22 12.41
N THR A 191 -10.99 -3.22 12.21
CA THR A 191 -10.33 -2.34 11.24
C THR A 191 -9.38 -3.17 10.38
N CYS A 192 -9.22 -2.80 9.13
CA CYS A 192 -8.22 -3.39 8.24
C CYS A 192 -6.77 -3.00 8.62
N LEU A 193 -6.59 -2.21 9.66
CA LEU A 193 -5.31 -1.78 10.19
C LEU A 193 -4.99 -2.57 11.45
N LEU A 194 -3.81 -3.16 11.53
CA LEU A 194 -3.29 -3.84 12.73
C LEU A 194 -3.02 -2.88 13.92
N TYR A 195 -3.29 -1.60 13.75
CA TYR A 195 -3.39 -0.66 14.86
C TYR A 195 -4.76 -0.83 15.52
N THR A 196 -4.99 -1.99 16.09
CA THR A 196 -5.99 -2.10 17.11
C THR A 196 -5.56 -1.21 18.24
N SER A 197 -6.46 -0.37 18.66
CA SER A 197 -6.29 0.32 19.94
C SER A 197 -5.83 -0.70 20.96
N PRO A 198 -4.80 -0.37 21.72
CA PRO A 198 -4.40 -1.20 22.84
C PRO A 198 -5.56 -1.44 23.76
#